data_8b2819614709a46d98820392479134b8
#
_entry.id   8b2819614709a46d98820392479134b8
#
_cell.length_a   1.000
_cell.length_b   1.000
_cell.length_c   1.000
_cell.angle_alpha   90.00
_cell.angle_beta   90.00
_cell.angle_gamma   90.00
#
_symmetry.space_group_name_H-M   'P 1'
#
loop_
_entity.id
_entity.type
_entity.pdbx_description
1 polymer ?
#
loop_
_entity_poly.entity_id
_entity_poly.type
_entity_poly.pdbx_seq_one_letter_code
_entity_poly.pdbx_strand_id
1 'polypeptide(L)'
;MVKHHPPADFLTEYAAGVLPMAQSACVAAHLSYCQRCRHIVERLEDIGGAHFEQLDPQPVGDSMLDRVLARLDDPEPLRYARSEASDDRLPGLLDRLINGDYADLAWKRVTQ
;
A
#
# COMPACT_ATOMS: atom_id res chain seq x y z
N MET A 1 -19.98 6.12 -9.75
CA MET A 1 -19.42 5.05 -10.59
C MET A 1 -18.17 5.59 -11.28
N VAL A 2 -17.03 4.92 -11.10
CA VAL A 2 -15.75 5.33 -11.72
C VAL A 2 -15.82 5.08 -13.21
N LYS A 3 -15.56 6.11 -14.03
CA LYS A 3 -15.68 6.03 -15.50
C LYS A 3 -14.36 5.67 -16.20
N HIS A 4 -13.24 6.02 -15.57
CA HIS A 4 -11.91 5.79 -16.13
C HIS A 4 -11.14 4.82 -15.24
N HIS A 5 -10.42 3.91 -15.85
CA HIS A 5 -9.65 2.88 -15.16
C HIS A 5 -8.19 2.92 -15.59
N PRO A 6 -7.25 2.62 -14.70
CA PRO A 6 -5.87 2.39 -15.10
C PRO A 6 -5.80 1.30 -16.17
N PRO A 7 -4.88 1.39 -17.13
CA PRO A 7 -4.66 0.34 -18.12
C PRO A 7 -4.15 -0.95 -17.45
N ALA A 8 -4.33 -2.08 -18.14
CA ALA A 8 -4.05 -3.39 -17.55
C ALA A 8 -2.58 -3.61 -17.17
N ASP A 9 -1.66 -3.03 -17.95
CA ASP A 9 -0.23 -3.04 -17.66
C ASP A 9 0.09 -2.35 -16.32
N PHE A 10 -0.51 -1.19 -16.03
CA PHE A 10 -0.36 -0.50 -14.75
C PHE A 10 -0.87 -1.33 -13.56
N LEU A 11 -1.98 -2.04 -13.72
CA LEU A 11 -2.51 -2.92 -12.66
C LEU A 11 -1.59 -4.13 -12.46
N THR A 12 -1.00 -4.65 -13.54
CA THR A 12 -0.04 -5.76 -13.47
C THR A 12 1.26 -5.33 -12.80
N GLU A 13 1.83 -4.20 -13.19
CA GLU A 13 3.04 -3.65 -12.56
C GLU A 13 2.81 -3.26 -11.10
N TYR A 14 1.60 -2.79 -10.77
CA TYR A 14 1.20 -2.51 -9.39
C TYR A 14 1.16 -3.78 -8.54
N ALA A 15 0.50 -4.83 -9.01
CA ALA A 15 0.43 -6.13 -8.32
C ALA A 15 1.82 -6.78 -8.18
N ALA A 16 2.69 -6.60 -9.18
CA ALA A 16 4.08 -7.08 -9.14
C ALA A 16 5.01 -6.22 -8.27
N GLY A 17 4.54 -5.07 -7.76
CA GLY A 17 5.35 -4.18 -6.91
C GLY A 17 6.46 -3.42 -7.64
N VAL A 18 6.42 -3.37 -8.98
CA VAL A 18 7.47 -2.72 -9.80
C VAL A 18 7.05 -1.34 -10.32
N LEU A 19 5.81 -0.94 -10.09
CA LEU A 19 5.33 0.37 -10.50
C LEU A 19 6.01 1.48 -9.66
N PRO A 20 6.46 2.59 -10.27
CA PRO A 20 7.03 3.71 -9.52
C PRO A 20 6.07 4.23 -8.44
N MET A 21 6.62 4.68 -7.30
CA MET A 21 5.86 5.03 -6.10
C MET A 21 4.71 6.01 -6.34
N ALA A 22 4.92 7.08 -7.11
CA ALA A 22 3.87 8.04 -7.41
C ALA A 22 2.71 7.45 -8.20
N GLN A 23 3.01 6.59 -9.16
CA GLN A 23 2.01 5.87 -9.96
C GLN A 23 1.29 4.81 -9.12
N SER A 24 2.03 4.09 -8.27
CA SER A 24 1.46 3.14 -7.29
C SER A 24 0.48 3.83 -6.35
N ALA A 25 0.81 5.03 -5.88
CA ALA A 25 -0.09 5.85 -5.05
C ALA A 25 -1.40 6.20 -5.78
N CYS A 26 -1.31 6.57 -7.05
CA CYS A 26 -2.48 6.86 -7.86
C CYS A 26 -3.35 5.62 -8.08
N VAL A 27 -2.73 4.46 -8.38
CA VAL A 27 -3.45 3.19 -8.54
C VAL A 27 -4.12 2.80 -7.22
N ALA A 28 -3.41 2.84 -6.10
CA ALA A 28 -3.96 2.49 -4.79
C ALA A 28 -5.13 3.41 -4.38
N ALA A 29 -5.04 4.71 -4.66
CA ALA A 29 -6.16 5.63 -4.47
C ALA A 29 -7.38 5.25 -5.33
N HIS A 30 -7.17 4.90 -6.60
CA HIS A 30 -8.22 4.42 -7.49
C HIS A 30 -8.87 3.12 -6.96
N LEU A 31 -8.07 2.16 -6.49
CA LEU A 31 -8.55 0.89 -5.95
C LEU A 31 -9.46 1.08 -4.73
N SER A 32 -9.30 2.16 -3.95
CA SER A 32 -10.18 2.48 -2.82
C SER A 32 -11.64 2.68 -3.25
N TYR A 33 -11.88 3.11 -4.49
CA TYR A 33 -13.21 3.45 -5.01
C TYR A 33 -13.68 2.55 -6.16
N CYS A 34 -12.82 1.72 -6.73
CA CYS A 34 -13.13 0.91 -7.90
C CYS A 34 -13.06 -0.59 -7.62
N GLN A 35 -14.22 -1.21 -7.38
CA GLN A 35 -14.31 -2.65 -7.13
C GLN A 35 -13.81 -3.49 -8.31
N ARG A 36 -14.10 -3.07 -9.56
CA ARG A 36 -13.65 -3.79 -10.77
C ARG A 36 -12.12 -3.92 -10.82
N CYS A 37 -11.39 -2.83 -10.55
CA CYS A 37 -9.93 -2.86 -10.57
C CYS A 37 -9.37 -3.64 -9.37
N ARG A 38 -10.02 -3.59 -8.19
CA ARG A 38 -9.64 -4.46 -7.07
C ARG A 38 -9.67 -5.93 -7.44
N HIS A 39 -10.75 -6.41 -8.05
CA HIS A 39 -10.84 -7.82 -8.48
C HIS A 39 -9.77 -8.21 -9.50
N ILE A 40 -9.34 -7.29 -10.36
CA ILE A 40 -8.25 -7.57 -11.28
C ILE A 40 -6.94 -7.73 -10.51
N VAL A 41 -6.64 -6.82 -9.58
CA VAL A 41 -5.43 -6.87 -8.76
C VAL A 41 -5.43 -8.14 -7.88
N GLU A 42 -6.54 -8.46 -7.20
CA GLU A 42 -6.69 -9.69 -6.41
C GLU A 42 -6.31 -10.94 -7.23
N ARG A 43 -6.79 -11.05 -8.44
CA ARG A 43 -6.45 -12.19 -9.31
C ARG A 43 -4.98 -12.23 -9.72
N LEU A 44 -4.34 -11.09 -9.90
CA LEU A 44 -2.91 -11.00 -10.19
C LEU A 44 -2.08 -11.40 -8.95
N GLU A 45 -2.52 -10.98 -7.77
CA GLU A 45 -1.91 -11.35 -6.49
C GLU A 45 -2.07 -12.85 -6.19
N ASP A 46 -3.21 -13.47 -6.53
CA ASP A 46 -3.43 -14.91 -6.44
C ASP A 46 -2.40 -15.69 -7.29
N ILE A 47 -2.10 -15.21 -8.50
CA ILE A 47 -1.06 -15.81 -9.35
C ILE A 47 0.31 -15.69 -8.68
N GLY A 48 0.63 -14.53 -8.12
CA GLY A 48 1.87 -14.31 -7.35
C GLY A 48 1.96 -15.21 -6.13
N GLY A 49 0.86 -15.37 -5.39
CA GLY A 49 0.75 -16.28 -4.25
C GLY A 49 1.01 -17.73 -4.63
N ALA A 50 0.42 -18.20 -5.73
CA ALA A 50 0.64 -19.56 -6.23
C ALA A 50 2.11 -19.80 -6.62
N HIS A 51 2.80 -18.79 -7.16
CA HIS A 51 4.24 -18.88 -7.40
C HIS A 51 5.04 -18.89 -6.11
N PHE A 52 4.64 -18.09 -5.12
CA PHE A 52 5.31 -18.05 -3.83
C PHE A 52 5.26 -19.39 -3.11
N GLU A 53 4.13 -20.14 -3.19
CA GLU A 53 3.97 -21.48 -2.62
C GLU A 53 4.90 -22.53 -3.23
N GLN A 54 5.44 -22.28 -4.43
CA GLN A 54 6.37 -23.19 -5.13
C GLN A 54 7.83 -22.93 -4.77
N LEU A 55 8.12 -21.88 -3.99
CA LEU A 55 9.48 -21.60 -3.55
C LEU A 55 9.93 -22.58 -2.47
N ASP A 56 11.22 -22.94 -2.50
CA ASP A 56 11.80 -23.76 -1.45
C ASP A 56 11.76 -22.98 -0.11
N PRO A 57 11.26 -23.64 0.97
CA PRO A 57 11.22 -23.00 2.28
C PRO A 57 12.64 -22.66 2.77
N GLN A 58 12.81 -21.45 3.25
CA GLN A 58 14.07 -21.02 3.87
C GLN A 58 14.04 -21.35 5.36
N PRO A 59 15.14 -21.90 5.92
CA PRO A 59 15.20 -22.17 7.35
C PRO A 59 15.15 -20.87 8.14
N VAL A 60 14.27 -20.83 9.13
CA VAL A 60 14.20 -19.74 10.12
C VAL A 60 14.85 -20.19 11.42
N GLY A 61 15.52 -19.27 12.12
CA GLY A 61 16.13 -19.58 13.42
C GLY A 61 15.07 -19.98 14.46
N ASP A 62 15.42 -20.90 15.35
CA ASP A 62 14.51 -21.49 16.35
C ASP A 62 13.81 -20.44 17.22
N SER A 63 14.46 -19.31 17.50
CA SER A 63 13.89 -18.21 18.28
C SER A 63 13.00 -17.24 17.49
N MET A 64 12.81 -17.46 16.18
CA MET A 64 12.06 -16.51 15.34
C MET A 64 10.59 -16.44 15.74
N LEU A 65 9.97 -17.59 15.97
CA LEU A 65 8.57 -17.67 16.41
C LEU A 65 8.38 -16.98 17.76
N ASP A 66 9.24 -17.27 18.73
CA ASP A 66 9.16 -16.66 20.06
C ASP A 66 9.29 -15.13 20.00
N ARG A 67 10.18 -14.63 19.14
CA ARG A 67 10.34 -13.19 18.90
C ARG A 67 9.13 -12.55 18.27
N VAL A 68 8.46 -13.23 17.34
CA VAL A 68 7.22 -12.73 16.73
C VAL A 68 6.09 -12.73 17.74
N LEU A 69 5.94 -13.84 18.51
CA LEU A 69 4.91 -13.96 19.53
C LEU A 69 5.08 -12.93 20.64
N ALA A 70 6.31 -12.68 21.11
CA ALA A 70 6.60 -11.67 22.13
C ALA A 70 6.24 -10.24 21.67
N ARG A 71 6.24 -9.98 20.35
CA ARG A 71 5.86 -8.67 19.80
C ARG A 71 4.36 -8.47 19.62
N LEU A 72 3.56 -9.53 19.69
CA LEU A 72 2.10 -9.40 19.59
C LEU A 72 1.49 -8.67 20.78
N ASP A 73 2.09 -8.82 21.95
CA ASP A 73 1.65 -8.18 23.20
C ASP A 73 2.31 -6.82 23.45
N ASP A 74 3.31 -6.44 22.62
CA ASP A 74 3.92 -5.13 22.70
C ASP A 74 2.92 -4.07 22.24
N PRO A 75 2.64 -3.05 23.04
CA PRO A 75 1.86 -1.90 22.62
C PRO A 75 2.70 -1.06 21.63
N GLU A 76 2.95 -1.61 20.44
CA GLU A 76 3.57 -0.81 19.40
C GLU A 76 2.63 0.37 19.13
N PRO A 77 3.09 1.61 19.26
CA PRO A 77 2.29 2.74 18.84
C PRO A 77 1.96 2.48 17.38
N LEU A 78 0.67 2.24 17.11
CA LEU A 78 0.18 2.11 15.75
C LEU A 78 0.70 3.34 15.01
N ARG A 79 1.72 3.19 14.18
CA ARG A 79 2.25 4.27 13.31
C ARG A 79 1.17 4.82 12.39
N TYR A 80 -0.01 4.28 12.54
CA TYR A 80 -1.27 4.63 11.90
C TYR A 80 -2.33 5.12 12.90
N ALA A 81 -1.92 5.58 14.11
CA ALA A 81 -2.85 6.31 14.95
C ALA A 81 -3.38 7.48 14.10
N ARG A 82 -4.60 7.32 13.62
CA ARG A 82 -5.32 8.38 12.92
C ARG A 82 -5.23 9.62 13.80
N SER A 83 -4.57 10.64 13.31
CA SER A 83 -4.73 11.97 13.85
C SER A 83 -6.23 12.27 13.85
N GLU A 84 -6.85 12.32 15.01
CA GLU A 84 -8.29 12.59 15.13
C GLU A 84 -8.64 14.06 14.85
N ALA A 85 -7.68 14.87 14.45
CA ALA A 85 -7.79 16.31 14.48
C ALA A 85 -7.55 16.98 13.12
N SER A 86 -8.32 16.68 12.10
CA SER A 86 -8.69 17.69 11.10
C SER A 86 -9.68 17.10 10.10
N ASP A 87 -10.68 17.90 9.74
CA ASP A 87 -11.65 17.65 8.68
C ASP A 87 -11.01 17.68 7.28
N ASP A 88 -9.73 18.00 7.20
CA ASP A 88 -8.88 18.12 6.01
C ASP A 88 -8.01 16.84 5.83
N ARG A 89 -8.63 15.69 5.94
CA ARG A 89 -7.93 14.39 5.92
C ARG A 89 -7.49 14.03 4.51
N LEU A 90 -6.18 14.03 4.32
CA LEU A 90 -5.60 13.31 3.18
C LEU A 90 -6.10 11.87 3.18
N PRO A 91 -6.41 11.30 1.99
CA PRO A 91 -6.66 9.87 1.88
C PRO A 91 -5.53 9.11 2.58
N GLY A 92 -5.86 8.11 3.41
CA GLY A 92 -4.91 7.41 4.27
C GLY A 92 -3.67 6.84 3.58
N LEU A 93 -3.68 6.76 2.25
CA LEU A 93 -2.53 6.44 1.43
C LEU A 93 -1.52 7.59 1.38
N LEU A 94 -1.98 8.83 1.20
CA LEU A 94 -1.09 10.01 1.14
C LEU A 94 -0.51 10.30 2.52
N ASP A 95 -1.27 10.07 3.58
CA ASP A 95 -0.83 10.17 4.97
C ASP A 95 0.38 9.24 5.26
N ARG A 96 0.44 8.09 4.59
CA ARG A 96 1.59 7.16 4.68
C ARG A 96 2.82 7.60 3.89
N LEU A 97 2.63 8.38 2.85
CA LEU A 97 3.71 8.85 1.97
C LEU A 97 4.31 10.18 2.46
N ILE A 98 3.56 10.92 3.25
CA ILE A 98 3.96 12.22 3.78
C ILE A 98 4.46 12.04 5.21
N ASN A 99 5.78 12.15 5.39
CA ASN A 99 6.41 12.18 6.71
C ASN A 99 6.30 13.58 7.31
N GLY A 100 5.12 13.95 7.82
CA GLY A 100 4.91 15.26 8.43
C GLY A 100 3.52 15.83 8.14
N ASP A 101 3.29 17.08 8.54
CA ASP A 101 2.05 17.78 8.25
C ASP A 101 1.99 18.19 6.76
N TYR A 102 0.84 18.02 6.15
CA TYR A 102 0.57 18.43 4.78
C TYR A 102 0.85 19.93 4.56
N ALA A 103 0.62 20.76 5.59
CA ALA A 103 0.88 22.18 5.57
C ALA A 103 2.37 22.52 5.48
N ASP A 104 3.24 21.62 5.97
CA ASP A 104 4.70 21.84 6.00
C ASP A 104 5.40 21.39 4.71
N LEU A 105 4.66 20.86 3.74
CA LEU A 105 5.23 20.44 2.46
C LEU A 105 5.71 21.63 1.63
N ALA A 106 6.93 21.53 1.11
CA ALA A 106 7.52 22.52 0.21
C ALA A 106 6.86 22.44 -1.18
N TRP A 107 5.70 23.05 -1.33
CA TRP A 107 4.97 23.09 -2.58
C TRP A 107 5.69 23.91 -3.65
N LYS A 108 5.94 23.30 -4.80
CA LYS A 108 6.45 24.00 -5.99
C LYS A 108 5.33 24.18 -7.00
N ARG A 109 5.16 25.44 -7.46
CA ARG A 109 4.22 25.71 -8.56
C ARG A 109 4.77 25.08 -9.83
N VAL A 110 3.99 24.25 -10.48
CA VAL A 110 4.28 23.75 -11.83
C VAL A 110 3.91 24.86 -12.80
N THR A 111 4.91 25.56 -13.36
CA THR A 111 4.70 26.47 -14.48
C THR A 111 4.73 25.67 -15.77
N GLN A 112 3.66 25.78 -16.56
CA GLN A 112 3.61 25.24 -17.92
C GLN A 112 4.49 26.09 -18.85
#